data_8d5b04a2cb807cc67437183a09915dcf
#
_entry.id   8d5b04a2cb807cc67437183a09915dcf
#
_cell.length_a   1.000
_cell.length_b   1.000
_cell.length_c   1.000
_cell.angle_alpha   90.00
_cell.angle_beta   90.00
_cell.angle_gamma   90.00
#
_symmetry.space_group_name_H-M   'P 1'
#
loop_
_entity.id
_entity.type
_entity.pdbx_description
1 polymer ?
#
loop_
_entity_poly.entity_id
_entity_poly.type
_entity_poly.pdbx_seq_one_letter_code
_entity_poly.pdbx_strand_id
1 'polypeptide(L)'
;MVKSGGFIVGVASALDLPEATVSGAFRVLRESGLMTSGARGVNAPEMTDLDAGRMLIALLVNERPAYAESGARDFGQLVCTDFRPADGAGFISDENREEFLRSTIDFTLAARGVPERHTLEQAIAELIRMYGDDREEDYWQRSQLDMGERGRFDPHAEIEIVPGSLTARISMQGNVYEYSDPLVDPSTWGEDDSPEGLSADLDAEEAHNLKRSRYSTAIKSVRSVNTIQIAALAEMLRKVGE
;
A
#
# COMPACT_ATOMS: atom_id res chain seq x y z
N MET A 1 10.11 16.44 -8.55
CA MET A 1 8.68 16.07 -8.76
C MET A 1 8.45 15.68 -10.21
N VAL A 2 7.73 14.61 -10.47
CA VAL A 2 7.65 13.93 -11.77
C VAL A 2 6.31 14.16 -12.46
N LYS A 3 6.31 14.37 -13.76
CA LYS A 3 5.11 14.45 -14.61
C LYS A 3 4.75 13.06 -15.17
N SER A 4 3.54 12.92 -15.72
CA SER A 4 2.97 11.63 -16.15
C SER A 4 3.89 10.78 -17.06
N GLY A 5 4.68 11.40 -17.96
CA GLY A 5 5.61 10.64 -18.82
C GLY A 5 6.75 10.01 -18.01
N GLY A 6 7.44 10.80 -17.20
CA GLY A 6 8.49 10.31 -16.31
C GLY A 6 7.95 9.35 -15.23
N PHE A 7 6.73 9.57 -14.77
CA PHE A 7 6.05 8.68 -13.84
C PHE A 7 5.87 7.26 -14.41
N ILE A 8 5.37 7.14 -15.65
CA ILE A 8 5.19 5.83 -16.30
C ILE A 8 6.53 5.08 -16.42
N VAL A 9 7.57 5.77 -16.90
CA VAL A 9 8.92 5.18 -17.03
C VAL A 9 9.48 4.78 -15.67
N GLY A 10 9.33 5.66 -14.66
CA GLY A 10 9.82 5.40 -13.32
C GLY A 10 9.13 4.22 -12.64
N VAL A 11 7.79 4.12 -12.74
CA VAL A 11 7.04 2.98 -12.22
C VAL A 11 7.43 1.68 -12.93
N ALA A 12 7.58 1.71 -14.26
CA ALA A 12 8.00 0.56 -15.03
C ALA A 12 9.38 0.06 -14.58
N SER A 13 10.32 0.98 -14.39
CA SER A 13 11.67 0.66 -13.87
C SER A 13 11.66 0.14 -12.42
N ALA A 14 10.89 0.78 -11.53
CA ALA A 14 10.83 0.39 -10.11
C ALA A 14 10.24 -1.01 -9.90
N LEU A 15 9.28 -1.40 -10.73
CA LEU A 15 8.56 -2.68 -10.62
C LEU A 15 9.06 -3.75 -11.59
N ASP A 16 10.05 -3.45 -12.41
CA ASP A 16 10.57 -4.33 -13.48
C ASP A 16 9.44 -4.82 -14.41
N LEU A 17 8.58 -3.88 -14.84
CA LEU A 17 7.46 -4.13 -15.73
C LEU A 17 7.65 -3.48 -17.10
N PRO A 18 7.06 -4.04 -18.18
CA PRO A 18 7.04 -3.37 -19.49
C PRO A 18 6.33 -2.01 -19.41
N GLU A 19 6.94 -0.96 -19.97
CA GLU A 19 6.32 0.38 -20.04
C GLU A 19 4.90 0.34 -20.65
N ALA A 20 4.67 -0.50 -21.64
CA ALA A 20 3.37 -0.65 -22.29
C ALA A 20 2.27 -1.09 -21.29
N THR A 21 2.60 -1.98 -20.34
CA THR A 21 1.70 -2.44 -19.28
C THR A 21 1.37 -1.28 -18.34
N VAL A 22 2.38 -0.56 -17.86
CA VAL A 22 2.22 0.59 -16.97
C VAL A 22 1.47 1.72 -17.64
N SER A 23 1.81 2.05 -18.89
CA SER A 23 1.14 3.08 -19.70
C SER A 23 -0.35 2.74 -19.93
N GLY A 24 -0.66 1.47 -20.18
CA GLY A 24 -2.03 0.99 -20.33
C GLY A 24 -2.84 1.16 -19.04
N ALA A 25 -2.30 0.73 -17.91
CA ALA A 25 -2.91 0.90 -16.59
C ALA A 25 -3.09 2.39 -16.24
N PHE A 26 -2.05 3.20 -16.44
CA PHE A 26 -2.09 4.65 -16.21
C PHE A 26 -3.21 5.34 -17.00
N ARG A 27 -3.37 4.98 -18.29
CA ARG A 27 -4.44 5.53 -19.12
C ARG A 27 -5.81 5.23 -18.53
N VAL A 28 -6.08 3.98 -18.17
CA VAL A 28 -7.36 3.55 -17.58
C VAL A 28 -7.62 4.29 -16.27
N LEU A 29 -6.66 4.33 -15.36
CA LEU A 29 -6.77 5.04 -14.08
C LEU A 29 -7.02 6.54 -14.26
N ARG A 30 -6.38 7.17 -15.25
CA ARG A 30 -6.59 8.59 -15.57
C ARG A 30 -7.98 8.84 -16.16
N GLU A 31 -8.44 7.99 -17.07
CA GLU A 31 -9.76 8.09 -17.69
C GLU A 31 -10.88 7.89 -16.66
N SER A 32 -10.65 7.08 -15.63
CA SER A 32 -11.59 6.86 -14.51
C SER A 32 -11.49 7.92 -13.39
N GLY A 33 -10.62 8.92 -13.52
CA GLY A 33 -10.45 9.99 -12.54
C GLY A 33 -9.68 9.59 -11.27
N LEU A 34 -8.98 8.46 -11.29
CA LEU A 34 -8.20 7.96 -10.15
C LEU A 34 -6.77 8.50 -10.11
N MET A 35 -6.33 9.19 -11.15
CA MET A 35 -5.00 9.81 -11.22
C MET A 35 -5.12 11.32 -11.27
N THR A 36 -4.13 12.00 -10.71
CA THR A 36 -4.02 13.45 -10.83
C THR A 36 -4.02 13.86 -12.30
N SER A 37 -4.92 14.75 -12.67
CA SER A 37 -5.12 15.22 -14.03
C SER A 37 -5.24 16.74 -14.08
N GLY A 38 -4.85 17.36 -15.21
CA GLY A 38 -4.89 18.79 -15.38
C GLY A 38 -4.39 19.24 -16.75
N ALA A 39 -3.94 20.49 -16.85
CA ALA A 39 -3.41 21.07 -18.07
C ALA A 39 -2.26 20.24 -18.65
N ARG A 40 -2.05 20.34 -19.98
CA ARG A 40 -0.94 19.68 -20.67
C ARG A 40 0.30 20.58 -20.73
N GLY A 41 1.44 19.96 -20.99
CA GLY A 41 2.70 20.67 -21.23
C GLY A 41 3.39 21.13 -19.95
N VAL A 42 3.91 22.35 -19.93
CA VAL A 42 4.69 22.90 -18.81
C VAL A 42 3.86 22.96 -17.52
N ASN A 43 2.57 23.23 -17.64
CA ASN A 43 1.62 23.30 -16.52
C ASN A 43 0.95 21.95 -16.20
N ALA A 44 1.45 20.83 -16.73
CA ALA A 44 0.93 19.53 -16.37
C ALA A 44 1.17 19.27 -14.86
N PRO A 45 0.16 18.75 -14.13
CA PRO A 45 0.31 18.50 -12.70
C PRO A 45 1.38 17.43 -12.46
N GLU A 46 1.95 17.51 -11.29
CA GLU A 46 2.90 16.53 -10.79
C GLU A 46 2.16 15.35 -10.20
N MET A 47 2.73 14.16 -10.34
CA MET A 47 2.20 12.95 -9.76
C MET A 47 2.50 12.90 -8.27
N THR A 48 1.55 12.39 -7.50
CA THR A 48 1.58 12.35 -6.04
C THR A 48 1.91 10.94 -5.50
N ASP A 49 2.20 10.86 -4.21
CA ASP A 49 2.36 9.56 -3.51
C ASP A 49 1.08 8.72 -3.62
N LEU A 50 -0.10 9.36 -3.60
CA LEU A 50 -1.38 8.68 -3.79
C LEU A 50 -1.55 8.12 -5.21
N ASP A 51 -1.09 8.86 -6.24
CA ASP A 51 -1.08 8.34 -7.61
C ASP A 51 -0.20 7.10 -7.72
N ALA A 52 0.97 7.11 -7.07
CA ALA A 52 1.88 5.97 -7.05
C ALA A 52 1.27 4.79 -6.28
N GLY A 53 0.62 5.03 -5.15
CA GLY A 53 -0.10 4.01 -4.39
C GLY A 53 -1.21 3.35 -5.21
N ARG A 54 -2.05 4.12 -5.88
CA ARG A 54 -3.12 3.62 -6.74
C ARG A 54 -2.60 2.83 -7.94
N MET A 55 -1.52 3.30 -8.54
CA MET A 55 -0.86 2.58 -9.63
C MET A 55 -0.30 1.25 -9.14
N LEU A 56 0.38 1.24 -7.99
CA LEU A 56 0.93 0.04 -7.40
C LEU A 56 -0.16 -0.99 -7.10
N ILE A 57 -1.27 -0.58 -6.46
CA ILE A 57 -2.43 -1.44 -6.20
C ILE A 57 -2.97 -2.04 -7.51
N ALA A 58 -3.20 -1.21 -8.52
CA ALA A 58 -3.74 -1.66 -9.80
C ALA A 58 -2.87 -2.74 -10.45
N LEU A 59 -1.54 -2.55 -10.42
CA LEU A 59 -0.57 -3.49 -11.01
C LEU A 59 -0.41 -4.76 -10.18
N LEU A 60 -0.47 -4.67 -8.85
CA LEU A 60 -0.44 -5.84 -7.96
C LEU A 60 -1.71 -6.69 -8.07
N VAL A 61 -2.87 -6.06 -8.24
CA VAL A 61 -4.13 -6.80 -8.39
C VAL A 61 -4.19 -7.54 -9.72
N ASN A 62 -3.84 -6.87 -10.81
CA ASN A 62 -3.89 -7.48 -12.14
C ASN A 62 -2.99 -6.73 -13.15
N GLU A 63 -2.15 -7.47 -13.85
CA GLU A 63 -1.28 -6.89 -14.88
C GLU A 63 -2.03 -6.46 -16.16
N ARG A 64 -3.30 -6.88 -16.33
CA ARG A 64 -4.09 -6.49 -17.50
C ARG A 64 -4.67 -5.09 -17.29
N PRO A 65 -4.34 -4.11 -18.15
CA PRO A 65 -4.80 -2.72 -17.99
C PRO A 65 -6.32 -2.57 -17.86
N ALA A 66 -7.10 -3.44 -18.50
CA ALA A 66 -8.56 -3.40 -18.42
C ALA A 66 -9.13 -3.54 -17.00
N TYR A 67 -8.37 -4.11 -16.07
CA TYR A 67 -8.78 -4.28 -14.66
C TYR A 67 -8.15 -3.24 -13.73
N ALA A 68 -7.36 -2.29 -14.24
CA ALA A 68 -6.66 -1.32 -13.41
C ALA A 68 -7.62 -0.46 -12.58
N GLU A 69 -8.72 0.00 -13.16
CA GLU A 69 -9.73 0.79 -12.46
C GLU A 69 -10.38 0.00 -11.33
N SER A 70 -10.94 -1.17 -11.64
CA SER A 70 -11.61 -1.99 -10.61
C SER A 70 -10.63 -2.42 -9.52
N GLY A 71 -9.41 -2.81 -9.88
CA GLY A 71 -8.36 -3.15 -8.93
C GLY A 71 -8.04 -1.99 -7.98
N ALA A 72 -7.77 -0.80 -8.51
CA ALA A 72 -7.47 0.36 -7.69
C ALA A 72 -8.66 0.79 -6.79
N ARG A 73 -9.91 0.72 -7.29
CA ARG A 73 -11.10 1.07 -6.50
C ARG A 73 -11.37 0.03 -5.41
N ASP A 74 -11.46 -1.25 -5.78
CA ASP A 74 -11.87 -2.30 -4.87
C ASP A 74 -10.82 -2.53 -3.78
N PHE A 75 -9.53 -2.53 -4.12
CA PHE A 75 -8.44 -2.74 -3.15
C PHE A 75 -7.97 -1.44 -2.49
N GLY A 76 -8.00 -0.32 -3.19
CA GLY A 76 -7.64 0.97 -2.58
C GLY A 76 -8.53 1.34 -1.39
N GLN A 77 -9.77 0.90 -1.39
CA GLN A 77 -10.77 1.16 -0.35
C GLN A 77 -10.85 0.08 0.74
N LEU A 78 -10.00 -0.96 0.68
CA LEU A 78 -9.87 -1.88 1.81
C LEU A 78 -9.49 -1.10 3.07
N VAL A 79 -10.14 -1.38 4.19
CA VAL A 79 -9.90 -0.70 5.47
C VAL A 79 -9.00 -1.52 6.36
N CYS A 80 -8.19 -0.86 7.18
CA CYS A 80 -7.42 -1.51 8.22
C CYS A 80 -8.38 -2.08 9.27
N THR A 81 -8.40 -3.40 9.42
CA THR A 81 -9.27 -4.13 10.33
C THR A 81 -8.53 -4.75 11.51
N ASP A 82 -7.22 -4.92 11.39
CA ASP A 82 -6.37 -5.42 12.48
C ASP A 82 -4.98 -4.77 12.41
N PHE A 83 -4.45 -4.44 13.58
CA PHE A 83 -3.09 -3.95 13.74
C PHE A 83 -2.38 -4.75 14.82
N ARG A 84 -1.28 -5.38 14.45
CA ARG A 84 -0.42 -6.09 15.39
C ARG A 84 0.93 -5.38 15.47
N PRO A 85 1.25 -4.79 16.63
CA PRO A 85 2.55 -4.15 16.83
C PRO A 85 3.67 -5.21 16.84
N ALA A 86 4.87 -4.79 16.48
CA ALA A 86 6.07 -5.61 16.61
C ALA A 86 6.26 -6.02 18.07
N ASP A 87 6.41 -7.31 18.32
CA ASP A 87 6.64 -7.85 19.66
C ASP A 87 8.13 -8.14 19.95
N GLY A 88 8.98 -8.11 18.92
CA GLY A 88 10.41 -8.45 19.01
C GLY A 88 10.66 -9.91 19.38
N ALA A 89 9.63 -10.73 19.48
CA ALA A 89 9.77 -12.12 19.89
C ALA A 89 10.56 -12.92 18.85
N GLY A 90 11.62 -13.56 19.28
CA GLY A 90 12.43 -14.48 18.47
C GLY A 90 13.56 -13.84 17.67
N PHE A 91 13.64 -12.51 17.58
CA PHE A 91 14.68 -11.83 16.81
C PHE A 91 15.69 -11.04 17.65
N ILE A 92 15.34 -10.69 18.89
CA ILE A 92 16.12 -9.77 19.72
C ILE A 92 16.23 -10.34 21.13
N SER A 93 17.44 -10.21 21.73
CA SER A 93 17.65 -10.57 23.14
C SER A 93 16.77 -9.68 24.06
N ASP A 94 16.34 -10.23 25.20
CA ASP A 94 15.51 -9.52 26.17
C ASP A 94 16.10 -8.17 26.59
N GLU A 95 17.45 -8.04 26.61
CA GLU A 95 18.16 -6.81 26.94
C GLU A 95 17.94 -5.68 25.92
N ASN A 96 17.78 -6.02 24.62
CA ASN A 96 17.63 -5.04 23.55
C ASN A 96 16.15 -4.86 23.12
N ARG A 97 15.24 -5.63 23.71
CA ARG A 97 13.83 -5.66 23.32
C ARG A 97 13.13 -4.30 23.56
N GLU A 98 13.42 -3.65 24.66
CA GLU A 98 12.80 -2.36 25.01
C GLU A 98 13.23 -1.25 24.04
N GLU A 99 14.50 -1.22 23.66
CA GLU A 99 15.03 -0.28 22.68
C GLU A 99 14.46 -0.53 21.28
N PHE A 100 14.38 -1.80 20.87
CA PHE A 100 13.74 -2.20 19.63
C PHE A 100 12.26 -1.77 19.58
N LEU A 101 11.49 -2.05 20.63
CA LEU A 101 10.07 -1.67 20.68
C LEU A 101 9.90 -0.15 20.61
N ARG A 102 10.77 0.63 21.26
CA ARG A 102 10.76 2.09 21.13
C ARG A 102 11.04 2.53 19.69
N SER A 103 12.03 1.95 19.04
CA SER A 103 12.37 2.29 17.67
C SER A 103 11.27 1.92 16.67
N THR A 104 10.53 0.83 16.92
CA THR A 104 9.45 0.39 16.03
C THR A 104 8.16 1.22 16.16
N ILE A 105 7.93 1.86 17.30
CA ILE A 105 6.77 2.77 17.51
C ILE A 105 6.83 3.95 16.53
N ASP A 106 8.00 4.52 16.29
CA ASP A 106 8.18 5.65 15.37
C ASP A 106 7.90 5.26 13.90
N PHE A 107 7.88 3.96 13.61
CA PHE A 107 7.56 3.40 12.30
C PHE A 107 6.11 2.91 12.17
N THR A 108 5.22 3.33 13.03
CA THR A 108 3.80 3.06 12.85
C THR A 108 3.16 4.11 11.95
N LEU A 109 2.14 3.71 11.18
CA LEU A 109 1.34 4.66 10.39
C LEU A 109 0.66 5.71 11.30
N ALA A 110 0.29 5.32 12.52
CA ALA A 110 -0.28 6.23 13.52
C ALA A 110 0.71 7.34 13.95
N ALA A 111 1.98 7.01 14.13
CA ALA A 111 3.03 8.00 14.44
C ALA A 111 3.22 9.02 13.30
N ARG A 112 2.81 8.67 12.09
CA ARG A 112 2.82 9.53 10.90
C ARG A 112 1.51 10.31 10.70
N GLY A 113 0.58 10.20 11.62
CA GLY A 113 -0.70 10.90 11.58
C GLY A 113 -1.75 10.23 10.69
N VAL A 114 -1.52 8.99 10.26
CA VAL A 114 -2.54 8.19 9.58
C VAL A 114 -3.57 7.75 10.62
N PRO A 115 -4.88 7.98 10.39
CA PRO A 115 -5.92 7.55 11.32
C PRO A 115 -5.85 6.04 11.60
N GLU A 116 -6.32 5.61 12.76
CA GLU A 116 -6.39 4.19 13.12
C GLU A 116 -7.19 3.40 12.07
N ARG A 117 -8.34 3.93 11.67
CA ARG A 117 -9.13 3.38 10.57
C ARG A 117 -8.83 4.15 9.29
N HIS A 118 -7.97 3.59 8.47
CA HIS A 118 -7.53 4.16 7.20
C HIS A 118 -7.66 3.14 6.07
N THR A 119 -7.60 3.63 4.83
CA THR A 119 -7.66 2.77 3.66
C THR A 119 -6.27 2.29 3.22
N LEU A 120 -6.24 1.19 2.45
CA LEU A 120 -4.99 0.65 1.90
C LEU A 120 -4.27 1.69 1.02
N GLU A 121 -5.00 2.46 0.20
CA GLU A 121 -4.36 3.49 -0.64
C GLU A 121 -3.72 4.61 0.19
N GLN A 122 -4.32 4.98 1.34
CA GLN A 122 -3.73 5.96 2.26
C GLN A 122 -2.46 5.44 2.91
N ALA A 123 -2.48 4.19 3.35
CA ALA A 123 -1.31 3.56 3.95
C ALA A 123 -0.14 3.43 2.97
N ILE A 124 -0.40 2.98 1.75
CA ILE A 124 0.63 2.84 0.71
C ILE A 124 1.19 4.22 0.32
N ALA A 125 0.34 5.23 0.16
CA ALA A 125 0.80 6.59 -0.12
C ALA A 125 1.71 7.13 0.99
N GLU A 126 1.37 6.88 2.25
CA GLU A 126 2.20 7.25 3.38
C GLU A 126 3.53 6.50 3.41
N LEU A 127 3.53 5.19 3.13
CA LEU A 127 4.78 4.42 2.99
C LEU A 127 5.69 5.01 1.91
N ILE A 128 5.16 5.29 0.72
CA ILE A 128 5.95 5.90 -0.36
C ILE A 128 6.48 7.26 0.08
N ARG A 129 5.68 8.05 0.79
CA ARG A 129 6.11 9.34 1.34
C ARG A 129 7.25 9.17 2.34
N MET A 130 7.14 8.21 3.26
CA MET A 130 8.18 7.91 4.26
C MET A 130 9.52 7.58 3.62
N TYR A 131 9.53 6.69 2.64
CA TYR A 131 10.76 6.29 1.94
C TYR A 131 11.36 7.40 1.05
N GLY A 132 10.61 8.47 0.79
CA GLY A 132 11.08 9.61 0.03
C GLY A 132 11.39 10.86 0.87
N ASP A 133 11.26 10.80 2.20
CA ASP A 133 11.59 11.91 3.09
C ASP A 133 13.09 11.85 3.43
N ASP A 134 13.84 12.93 3.13
CA ASP A 134 15.28 13.03 3.41
C ASP A 134 15.62 12.83 4.90
N ARG A 135 14.65 13.09 5.81
CA ARG A 135 14.82 12.83 7.25
C ARG A 135 14.91 11.34 7.57
N GLU A 136 14.26 10.52 6.77
CA GLU A 136 14.30 9.07 6.92
C GLU A 136 15.64 8.51 6.42
N GLU A 137 16.25 9.09 5.38
CA GLU A 137 17.58 8.69 4.92
C GLU A 137 18.63 8.84 6.04
N ASP A 138 18.59 9.94 6.78
CA ASP A 138 19.43 10.17 7.98
C ASP A 138 19.17 9.11 9.07
N TYR A 139 17.92 8.70 9.26
CA TYR A 139 17.56 7.66 10.20
C TYR A 139 18.06 6.28 9.75
N TRP A 140 17.89 5.95 8.48
CA TRP A 140 18.37 4.71 7.90
C TRP A 140 19.90 4.60 7.97
N GLN A 141 20.60 5.69 7.70
CA GLN A 141 22.06 5.74 7.83
C GLN A 141 22.51 5.58 9.28
N ARG A 142 21.82 6.18 10.24
CA ARG A 142 22.13 6.03 11.67
C ARG A 142 21.82 4.64 12.20
N SER A 143 20.68 4.04 11.80
CA SER A 143 20.34 2.68 12.21
C SER A 143 21.31 1.63 11.64
N GLN A 144 21.89 1.87 10.46
CA GLN A 144 22.94 1.03 9.89
C GLN A 144 24.29 1.20 10.63
N LEU A 145 24.58 2.38 11.18
CA LEU A 145 25.83 2.66 11.89
C LEU A 145 25.82 2.11 13.33
N ASP A 146 24.65 2.12 14.00
CA ASP A 146 24.53 1.68 15.40
C ASP A 146 24.45 0.15 15.57
N MET A 147 24.15 -0.58 14.51
CA MET A 147 24.00 -2.03 14.54
C MET A 147 25.29 -2.81 14.21
N GLY A 148 26.47 -2.14 14.31
CA GLY A 148 27.80 -2.72 14.03
C GLY A 148 27.90 -4.21 14.35
N GLU A 149 28.54 -5.03 13.52
CA GLU A 149 28.81 -6.49 13.62
C GLU A 149 27.61 -7.45 13.83
N ARG A 150 26.39 -7.00 14.20
CA ARG A 150 25.25 -7.86 14.55
C ARG A 150 24.19 -8.04 13.48
N GLY A 151 24.49 -7.68 12.26
CA GLY A 151 23.56 -7.84 11.13
C GLY A 151 22.86 -6.52 10.77
N ARG A 152 22.78 -6.26 9.47
CA ARG A 152 22.02 -5.16 8.90
C ARG A 152 20.56 -5.30 9.33
N PHE A 153 20.07 -4.36 10.10
CA PHE A 153 18.64 -4.14 10.21
C PHE A 153 18.21 -3.46 8.91
N ASP A 154 17.71 -4.25 7.99
CA ASP A 154 17.13 -3.71 6.77
C ASP A 154 15.69 -3.28 7.12
N PRO A 155 15.35 -1.99 6.96
CA PRO A 155 14.00 -1.53 7.17
C PRO A 155 13.06 -2.25 6.20
N HIS A 156 12.54 -3.36 6.65
CA HIS A 156 11.70 -4.21 5.83
C HIS A 156 10.26 -3.67 5.84
N ALA A 157 9.80 -3.22 4.68
CA ALA A 157 8.39 -3.06 4.41
C ALA A 157 7.99 -4.01 3.28
N GLU A 158 6.86 -4.65 3.43
CA GLU A 158 6.26 -5.51 2.43
C GLU A 158 4.77 -5.22 2.34
N ILE A 159 4.28 -5.11 1.11
CA ILE A 159 2.86 -4.97 0.80
C ILE A 159 2.46 -6.23 0.06
N GLU A 160 1.53 -6.97 0.63
CA GLU A 160 0.96 -8.17 0.02
C GLU A 160 -0.50 -7.91 -0.35
N ILE A 161 -0.91 -8.35 -1.54
CA ILE A 161 -2.31 -8.34 -1.98
C ILE A 161 -2.72 -9.76 -2.34
N VAL A 162 -3.89 -10.19 -1.83
CA VAL A 162 -4.48 -11.49 -2.12
C VAL A 162 -5.78 -11.28 -2.89
N PRO A 163 -5.74 -11.20 -4.23
CA PRO A 163 -6.90 -10.82 -5.03
C PRO A 163 -8.12 -11.71 -4.79
N GLY A 164 -7.92 -13.02 -4.70
CA GLY A 164 -9.01 -13.98 -4.54
C GLY A 164 -9.78 -13.91 -3.21
N SER A 165 -9.22 -13.28 -2.18
CA SER A 165 -9.89 -13.04 -0.89
C SER A 165 -10.30 -11.60 -0.64
N LEU A 166 -9.94 -10.68 -1.54
CA LEU A 166 -10.16 -9.24 -1.39
C LEU A 166 -9.55 -8.72 -0.08
N THR A 167 -8.30 -9.12 0.17
CA THR A 167 -7.53 -8.73 1.36
C THR A 167 -6.14 -8.24 0.99
N ALA A 168 -5.54 -7.45 1.88
CA ALA A 168 -4.17 -7.03 1.78
C ALA A 168 -3.51 -7.01 3.15
N ARG A 169 -2.16 -7.01 3.15
CA ARG A 169 -1.34 -6.88 4.35
C ARG A 169 -0.21 -5.90 4.08
N ILE A 170 0.09 -5.08 5.07
CA ILE A 170 1.33 -4.31 5.12
C ILE A 170 2.12 -4.78 6.33
N SER A 171 3.34 -5.24 6.10
CA SER A 171 4.31 -5.52 7.15
C SER A 171 5.38 -4.43 7.12
N MET A 172 5.64 -3.79 8.25
CA MET A 172 6.60 -2.70 8.36
C MET A 172 7.33 -2.75 9.70
N GLN A 173 8.62 -3.03 9.71
CA GLN A 173 9.44 -3.11 10.93
C GLN A 173 8.84 -4.06 12.00
N GLY A 174 8.26 -5.18 11.58
CA GLY A 174 7.59 -6.11 12.46
C GLY A 174 6.16 -5.71 12.85
N ASN A 175 5.75 -4.48 12.58
CA ASN A 175 4.34 -4.08 12.68
C ASN A 175 3.56 -4.67 11.51
N VAL A 176 2.37 -5.19 11.75
CA VAL A 176 1.53 -5.81 10.72
C VAL A 176 0.15 -5.17 10.72
N TYR A 177 -0.26 -4.72 9.54
CA TYR A 177 -1.59 -4.16 9.27
C TYR A 177 -2.33 -5.09 8.32
N GLU A 178 -3.53 -5.52 8.70
CA GLU A 178 -4.41 -6.34 7.86
C GLU A 178 -5.55 -5.47 7.31
N TYR A 179 -5.85 -5.66 6.04
CA TYR A 179 -6.87 -4.88 5.32
C TYR A 179 -7.91 -5.82 4.73
N SER A 180 -9.18 -5.49 4.89
CA SER A 180 -10.30 -6.20 4.29
C SER A 180 -11.36 -5.26 3.72
N ASP A 181 -12.30 -5.83 2.95
CA ASP A 181 -13.43 -5.06 2.42
C ASP A 181 -14.30 -4.55 3.57
N PRO A 182 -14.58 -3.24 3.65
CA PRO A 182 -15.44 -2.69 4.71
C PRO A 182 -16.84 -3.32 4.76
N LEU A 183 -17.31 -3.94 3.69
CA LEU A 183 -18.60 -4.64 3.65
C LEU A 183 -18.65 -5.91 4.52
N VAL A 184 -17.49 -6.51 4.82
CA VAL A 184 -17.39 -7.71 5.66
C VAL A 184 -16.57 -7.47 6.93
N ASP A 185 -16.32 -6.23 7.28
CA ASP A 185 -15.68 -5.85 8.53
C ASP A 185 -16.66 -6.06 9.68
N PRO A 186 -16.42 -7.02 10.60
CA PRO A 186 -17.34 -7.30 11.70
C PRO A 186 -17.63 -6.09 12.60
N SER A 187 -16.72 -5.12 12.65
CA SER A 187 -16.91 -3.90 13.44
C SER A 187 -17.98 -2.96 12.85
N THR A 188 -18.37 -3.18 11.60
CA THR A 188 -19.44 -2.42 10.93
C THR A 188 -20.77 -3.13 10.92
N TRP A 189 -20.79 -4.44 11.27
CA TRP A 189 -22.03 -5.18 11.41
C TRP A 189 -22.72 -4.72 12.68
N GLY A 190 -23.99 -4.36 12.52
CA GLY A 190 -24.76 -3.84 13.63
C GLY A 190 -24.96 -4.90 14.71
N GLU A 191 -25.03 -4.47 15.96
CA GLU A 191 -25.60 -5.28 17.05
C GLU A 191 -27.15 -5.40 16.89
N ASP A 192 -27.65 -5.09 15.70
CA ASP A 192 -29.07 -5.03 15.39
C ASP A 192 -29.54 -6.37 14.82
N ASP A 193 -29.98 -7.25 15.71
CA ASP A 193 -30.62 -8.54 15.38
C ASP A 193 -32.02 -8.36 14.76
N SER A 194 -32.42 -7.14 14.39
CA SER A 194 -33.70 -6.92 13.71
C SER A 194 -33.70 -7.56 12.31
N PRO A 195 -34.88 -7.89 11.75
CA PRO A 195 -34.97 -8.40 10.38
C PRO A 195 -34.36 -7.46 9.33
N GLU A 196 -34.43 -6.16 9.56
CA GLU A 196 -33.83 -5.12 8.71
C GLU A 196 -32.30 -5.13 8.80
N GLY A 197 -31.74 -5.27 10.02
CA GLY A 197 -30.30 -5.38 10.24
C GLY A 197 -29.73 -6.62 9.58
N LEU A 198 -30.35 -7.79 9.80
CA LEU A 198 -29.95 -9.05 9.16
C LEU A 198 -30.03 -8.98 7.61
N SER A 199 -31.03 -8.28 7.07
CA SER A 199 -31.13 -8.09 5.61
C SER A 199 -30.00 -7.23 5.09
N ALA A 200 -29.62 -6.18 5.80
CA ALA A 200 -28.51 -5.30 5.41
C ALA A 200 -27.15 -6.05 5.41
N ASP A 201 -26.94 -6.93 6.39
CA ASP A 201 -25.73 -7.76 6.47
C ASP A 201 -25.65 -8.77 5.31
N LEU A 202 -26.76 -9.39 4.93
CA LEU A 202 -26.84 -10.29 3.78
C LEU A 202 -26.57 -9.55 2.47
N ASP A 203 -27.12 -8.35 2.29
CA ASP A 203 -26.88 -7.51 1.11
C ASP A 203 -25.39 -7.11 1.02
N ALA A 204 -24.75 -6.79 2.16
CA ALA A 204 -23.34 -6.48 2.23
C ALA A 204 -22.45 -7.69 1.86
N GLU A 205 -22.80 -8.88 2.37
CA GLU A 205 -22.11 -10.14 2.03
C GLU A 205 -22.25 -10.47 0.55
N GLU A 206 -23.45 -10.31 -0.03
CA GLU A 206 -23.67 -10.53 -1.48
C GLU A 206 -22.83 -9.55 -2.32
N ALA A 207 -22.82 -8.27 -1.95
CA ALA A 207 -22.01 -7.25 -2.61
C ALA A 207 -20.50 -7.55 -2.52
N HIS A 208 -19.99 -7.99 -1.36
CA HIS A 208 -18.62 -8.45 -1.20
C HIS A 208 -18.32 -9.67 -2.11
N ASN A 209 -19.18 -10.66 -2.10
CA ASN A 209 -19.01 -11.86 -2.91
C ASN A 209 -19.00 -11.53 -4.41
N LEU A 210 -19.82 -10.57 -4.84
CA LEU A 210 -19.82 -10.09 -6.22
C LEU A 210 -18.50 -9.40 -6.59
N LYS A 211 -17.95 -8.55 -5.73
CA LYS A 211 -16.61 -7.96 -5.92
C LYS A 211 -15.54 -9.04 -5.99
N ARG A 212 -15.51 -9.95 -5.01
CA ARG A 212 -14.53 -11.02 -4.91
C ARG A 212 -14.54 -11.93 -6.13
N SER A 213 -15.71 -12.20 -6.71
CA SER A 213 -15.86 -13.07 -7.90
C SER A 213 -15.08 -12.55 -9.13
N ARG A 214 -14.84 -11.24 -9.23
CA ARG A 214 -14.05 -10.63 -10.32
C ARG A 214 -12.58 -11.06 -10.27
N TYR A 215 -12.07 -11.38 -9.09
CA TYR A 215 -10.67 -11.72 -8.84
C TYR A 215 -10.48 -13.20 -8.51
N SER A 216 -11.59 -13.95 -8.38
CA SER A 216 -11.54 -15.37 -8.06
C SER A 216 -11.04 -16.17 -9.27
N THR A 217 -9.92 -16.84 -9.11
CA THR A 217 -9.35 -17.76 -10.07
C THR A 217 -9.14 -19.13 -9.42
N ALA A 218 -9.01 -20.19 -10.22
CA ALA A 218 -8.71 -21.54 -9.72
C ALA A 218 -7.33 -21.58 -9.00
N ILE A 219 -6.43 -20.65 -9.34
CA ILE A 219 -5.11 -20.52 -8.72
C ILE A 219 -5.16 -19.33 -7.76
N LYS A 220 -4.94 -19.59 -6.47
CA LYS A 220 -4.73 -18.53 -5.50
C LYS A 220 -3.35 -17.91 -5.74
N SER A 221 -3.32 -16.59 -5.91
CA SER A 221 -2.08 -15.82 -6.05
C SER A 221 -1.96 -14.84 -4.89
N VAL A 222 -0.75 -14.70 -4.38
CA VAL A 222 -0.33 -13.60 -3.52
C VAL A 222 0.65 -12.79 -4.34
N ARG A 223 0.49 -11.47 -4.36
CA ARG A 223 1.40 -10.56 -5.06
C ARG A 223 1.93 -9.57 -4.06
N SER A 224 3.24 -9.39 -4.07
CA SER A 224 3.89 -8.49 -3.12
C SER A 224 4.93 -7.60 -3.77
N VAL A 225 5.20 -6.50 -3.11
CA VAL A 225 6.37 -5.64 -3.31
C VAL A 225 7.01 -5.39 -1.96
N ASN A 226 8.31 -5.19 -1.96
CA ASN A 226 9.08 -4.95 -0.76
C ASN A 226 9.71 -3.55 -0.74
N THR A 227 10.50 -3.29 0.28
CA THR A 227 11.24 -2.04 0.49
C THR A 227 11.92 -1.50 -0.76
N ILE A 228 12.54 -2.36 -1.57
CA ILE A 228 13.32 -1.95 -2.75
C ILE A 228 12.41 -1.25 -3.77
N GLN A 229 11.26 -1.83 -4.08
CA GLN A 229 10.31 -1.26 -5.04
C GLN A 229 9.64 -0.01 -4.46
N ILE A 230 9.31 -0.01 -3.16
CA ILE A 230 8.68 1.14 -2.48
C ILE A 230 9.64 2.33 -2.47
N ALA A 231 10.91 2.11 -2.12
CA ALA A 231 11.94 3.14 -2.13
C ALA A 231 12.22 3.67 -3.55
N ALA A 232 12.26 2.78 -4.56
CA ALA A 232 12.41 3.20 -5.96
C ALA A 232 11.26 4.07 -6.45
N LEU A 233 10.01 3.78 -6.06
CA LEU A 233 8.85 4.63 -6.35
C LEU A 233 8.96 5.99 -5.65
N ALA A 234 9.37 6.00 -4.40
CA ALA A 234 9.55 7.22 -3.62
C ALA A 234 10.63 8.12 -4.22
N GLU A 235 11.80 7.56 -4.54
CA GLU A 235 12.89 8.28 -5.19
C GLU A 235 12.47 8.87 -6.55
N MET A 236 11.77 8.09 -7.36
CA MET A 236 11.26 8.55 -8.65
C MET A 236 10.37 9.79 -8.50
N LEU A 237 9.49 9.81 -7.50
CA LEU A 237 8.61 10.97 -7.25
C LEU A 237 9.37 12.23 -6.81
N ARG A 238 10.53 12.07 -6.14
CA ARG A 238 11.32 13.20 -5.64
C ARG A 238 12.37 13.68 -6.62
N LYS A 239 12.76 12.89 -7.59
CA LYS A 239 13.69 13.37 -8.63
C LYS A 239 13.11 14.62 -9.29
N VAL A 240 13.74 15.75 -9.02
CA VAL A 240 13.53 17.01 -9.75
C VAL A 240 14.06 16.75 -11.15
N GLY A 241 13.26 17.00 -12.18
CA GLY A 241 13.67 16.75 -13.55
C GLY A 241 15.01 17.44 -13.85
N GLU A 242 15.99 16.65 -14.21
CA GLU A 242 17.19 17.10 -14.91
C GLU A 242 16.82 17.56 -16.33
#